data_b5a49d05d59e2f1aa7b9fffde8fe9c2b
#
_entry.id   b5a49d05d59e2f1aa7b9fffde8fe9c2b
#
_cell.length_a   1.000
_cell.length_b   1.000
_cell.length_c   1.000
_cell.angle_alpha   90.00
_cell.angle_beta   90.00
_cell.angle_gamma   90.00
#
_symmetry.space_group_name_H-M   'P 1'
#
loop_
_entity.id
_entity.type
_entity.pdbx_description
1 polymer ?
#
loop_
_entity_poly.entity_id
_entity_poly.type
_entity_poly.pdbx_seq_one_letter_code
_entity_poly.pdbx_strand_id
1 'polypeptide(L)'
;MRAVEARREDAHPHARPEWFSGPVAIEELSESSDAPGLEIFAVFFDPGARTLPHTHSTDQLLYFLEGEGVVGAQRDRRMYRPGGMAVIPANEWHWHGATPTSAMCHLSIRPGGPSAWAPDVPMHDWDEYMTGAREA
;
A
#
# COMPACT_ATOMS: atom_id res chain seq x y z
N MET A 1 10.32 6.27 26.05
CA MET A 1 10.57 5.64 24.75
C MET A 1 9.61 4.47 24.56
N ARG A 2 8.99 4.36 23.39
CA ARG A 2 8.15 3.21 23.03
C ARG A 2 8.82 2.47 21.88
N ALA A 3 8.89 1.15 21.96
CA ALA A 3 9.41 0.31 20.90
C ALA A 3 8.25 -0.44 20.25
N VAL A 4 8.25 -0.51 18.93
CA VAL A 4 7.22 -1.21 18.17
C VAL A 4 7.86 -1.96 17.00
N GLU A 5 7.27 -3.08 16.65
CA GLU A 5 7.75 -3.95 15.57
C GLU A 5 6.57 -4.37 14.71
N ALA A 6 6.75 -4.28 13.40
CA ALA A 6 5.73 -4.75 12.47
C ALA A 6 5.68 -6.28 12.45
N ARG A 7 4.52 -6.85 12.80
CA ARG A 7 4.32 -8.29 12.85
C ARG A 7 3.01 -8.69 12.18
N ARG A 8 3.07 -9.65 11.30
CA ARG A 8 1.86 -10.16 10.64
C ARG A 8 0.83 -10.69 11.65
N GLU A 9 1.28 -11.38 12.70
CA GLU A 9 0.40 -11.93 13.73
C GLU A 9 -0.35 -10.89 14.55
N ASP A 10 0.13 -9.64 14.55
CA ASP A 10 -0.53 -8.52 15.24
C ASP A 10 -1.44 -7.73 14.31
N ALA A 11 -1.42 -8.03 13.01
CA ALA A 11 -2.25 -7.37 12.03
C ALA A 11 -3.66 -7.96 12.03
N HIS A 12 -4.62 -7.17 11.64
CA HIS A 12 -6.03 -7.56 11.50
C HIS A 12 -6.55 -7.17 10.12
N PRO A 13 -7.62 -7.82 9.64
CA PRO A 13 -8.21 -7.45 8.37
C PRO A 13 -8.57 -5.96 8.34
N HIS A 14 -8.34 -5.31 7.20
CA HIS A 14 -8.67 -3.90 7.05
C HIS A 14 -10.17 -3.68 7.28
N ALA A 15 -10.52 -2.58 7.95
CA ALA A 15 -11.91 -2.26 8.28
C ALA A 15 -12.77 -1.93 7.04
N ARG A 16 -12.13 -1.60 5.92
CA ARG A 16 -12.77 -1.22 4.66
C ARG A 16 -12.34 -2.17 3.56
N PRO A 17 -12.80 -3.43 3.56
CA PRO A 17 -12.39 -4.42 2.57
C PRO A 17 -12.75 -4.04 1.13
N GLU A 18 -13.73 -3.16 0.93
CA GLU A 18 -14.12 -2.66 -0.39
C GLU A 18 -13.05 -1.80 -1.07
N TRP A 19 -12.02 -1.39 -0.34
CA TRP A 19 -10.90 -0.62 -0.89
C TRP A 19 -9.79 -1.51 -1.47
N PHE A 20 -9.97 -2.83 -1.38
CA PHE A 20 -8.94 -3.80 -1.76
C PHE A 20 -9.50 -4.88 -2.66
N SER A 21 -8.62 -5.49 -3.45
CA SER A 21 -8.85 -6.75 -4.14
C SER A 21 -7.90 -7.79 -3.53
N GLY A 22 -8.48 -8.86 -2.97
CA GLY A 22 -7.74 -9.89 -2.25
C GLY A 22 -7.48 -9.56 -0.77
N PRO A 23 -6.97 -10.53 -0.01
CA PRO A 23 -6.79 -10.37 1.43
C PRO A 23 -5.67 -9.40 1.79
N VAL A 24 -6.00 -8.43 2.63
CA VAL A 24 -5.07 -7.43 3.16
C VAL A 24 -5.28 -7.27 4.66
N ALA A 25 -4.21 -7.32 5.43
CA ALA A 25 -4.23 -7.05 6.86
C ALA A 25 -3.39 -5.82 7.18
N ILE A 26 -3.74 -5.14 8.25
CA ILE A 26 -3.10 -3.89 8.63
C ILE A 26 -2.79 -3.88 10.12
N GLU A 27 -1.66 -3.29 10.47
CA GLU A 27 -1.26 -3.00 11.84
C GLU A 27 -0.91 -1.53 11.94
N GLU A 28 -1.57 -0.81 12.84
CA GLU A 28 -1.24 0.58 13.13
C GLU A 28 -0.04 0.62 14.07
N LEU A 29 1.09 1.14 13.59
CA LEU A 29 2.32 1.20 14.37
C LEU A 29 2.46 2.49 15.16
N SER A 30 1.95 3.61 14.64
CA SER A 30 1.96 4.89 15.34
C SER A 30 0.68 5.07 16.16
N GLU A 31 0.81 5.74 17.29
CA GLU A 31 -0.32 6.19 18.10
C GLU A 31 -0.53 7.69 17.90
N SER A 32 -1.72 8.18 18.23
CA SER A 32 -2.07 9.60 18.07
C SER A 32 -1.16 10.54 18.85
N SER A 33 -0.50 10.05 19.88
CA SER A 33 0.48 10.80 20.68
C SER A 33 1.90 10.78 20.11
N ASP A 34 2.16 9.90 19.14
CA ASP A 34 3.46 9.83 18.47
C ASP A 34 3.52 10.93 17.40
N ALA A 35 4.70 11.49 17.16
CA ALA A 35 4.96 12.45 16.10
C ALA A 35 3.67 13.05 15.50
N PRO A 36 3.07 14.06 16.16
CA PRO A 36 1.72 14.53 15.81
C PRO A 36 1.53 14.75 14.32
N GLY A 37 0.43 14.22 13.78
CA GLY A 37 0.10 14.33 12.37
C GLY A 37 0.74 13.27 11.48
N LEU A 38 1.56 12.38 12.02
CA LEU A 38 2.17 11.30 11.24
C LEU A 38 1.46 9.97 11.51
N GLU A 39 1.07 9.28 10.43
CA GLU A 39 0.49 7.94 10.47
C GLU A 39 1.48 6.94 9.89
N ILE A 40 1.74 5.86 10.63
CA ILE A 40 2.60 4.76 10.18
C ILE A 40 1.84 3.45 10.36
N PHE A 41 1.56 2.78 9.23
CA PHE A 41 0.90 1.48 9.20
C PHE A 41 1.82 0.45 8.55
N ALA A 42 1.85 -0.77 9.10
CA ALA A 42 2.34 -1.92 8.37
C ALA A 42 1.15 -2.57 7.65
N VAL A 43 1.28 -2.80 6.36
CA VAL A 43 0.22 -3.36 5.54
C VAL A 43 0.73 -4.66 4.91
N PHE A 44 0.00 -5.74 5.16
CA PHE A 44 0.37 -7.09 4.73
C PHE A 44 -0.60 -7.54 3.64
N PHE A 45 -0.04 -7.84 2.46
CA PHE A 45 -0.80 -8.26 1.29
C PHE A 45 -0.54 -9.72 1.00
N ASP A 46 -1.58 -10.52 0.83
CA ASP A 46 -1.44 -11.86 0.28
C ASP A 46 -1.01 -11.77 -1.20
N PRO A 47 -0.45 -12.85 -1.78
CA PRO A 47 -0.07 -12.83 -3.20
C PRO A 47 -1.24 -12.36 -4.08
N GLY A 48 -0.97 -11.38 -4.95
CA GLY A 48 -1.95 -10.80 -5.85
C GLY A 48 -2.92 -9.81 -5.24
N ALA A 49 -2.94 -9.65 -3.90
CA ALA A 49 -3.81 -8.66 -3.26
C ALA A 49 -3.28 -7.25 -3.49
N ARG A 50 -4.20 -6.29 -3.61
CA ARG A 50 -3.83 -4.90 -3.87
C ARG A 50 -4.93 -3.94 -3.45
N THR A 51 -4.56 -2.67 -3.35
CA THR A 51 -5.55 -1.61 -3.17
C THR A 51 -6.26 -1.32 -4.49
N LEU A 52 -7.47 -0.77 -4.39
CA LEU A 52 -8.10 -0.09 -5.53
C LEU A 52 -7.41 1.26 -5.78
N PRO A 53 -7.61 1.88 -6.96
CA PRO A 53 -7.07 3.21 -7.22
C PRO A 53 -7.57 4.24 -6.22
N HIS A 54 -6.65 5.06 -5.70
CA HIS A 54 -6.97 6.09 -4.71
C HIS A 54 -5.96 7.23 -4.75
N THR A 55 -6.30 8.32 -4.06
CA THR A 55 -5.42 9.46 -3.82
C THR A 55 -5.44 9.81 -2.34
N HIS A 56 -4.39 10.47 -1.90
CA HIS A 56 -4.33 11.12 -0.59
C HIS A 56 -4.10 12.61 -0.76
N SER A 57 -4.57 13.39 0.19
CA SER A 57 -4.34 14.85 0.20
C SER A 57 -2.90 15.22 0.60
N THR A 58 -2.13 14.26 1.07
CA THR A 58 -0.73 14.41 1.50
C THR A 58 0.16 13.45 0.75
N ASP A 59 1.47 13.75 0.71
CA ASP A 59 2.44 12.80 0.17
C ASP A 59 2.42 11.51 0.98
N GLN A 60 2.68 10.39 0.32
CA GLN A 60 2.79 9.08 0.95
C GLN A 60 4.13 8.45 0.61
N LEU A 61 4.77 7.88 1.63
CA LEU A 61 5.94 7.05 1.46
C LEU A 61 5.55 5.59 1.69
N LEU A 62 5.93 4.71 0.78
CA LEU A 62 5.78 3.26 0.94
C LEU A 62 7.18 2.66 1.03
N TYR A 63 7.52 2.15 2.20
CA TYR A 63 8.81 1.51 2.43
C TYR A 63 8.60 -0.01 2.51
N PHE A 64 9.22 -0.75 1.60
CA PHE A 64 8.99 -2.19 1.45
C PHE A 64 9.88 -2.98 2.40
N LEU A 65 9.26 -3.86 3.19
CA LEU A 65 9.92 -4.65 4.23
C LEU A 65 10.11 -6.10 3.83
N GLU A 66 9.13 -6.70 3.14
CA GLU A 66 9.13 -8.13 2.81
C GLU A 66 8.47 -8.36 1.46
N GLY A 67 8.93 -9.40 0.78
CA GLY A 67 8.33 -9.86 -0.48
C GLY A 67 8.57 -8.91 -1.64
N GLU A 68 7.72 -9.03 -2.65
CA GLU A 68 7.77 -8.19 -3.84
C GLU A 68 6.47 -7.41 -3.97
N GLY A 69 6.58 -6.09 -4.07
CA GLY A 69 5.44 -5.20 -4.21
C GLY A 69 5.46 -4.45 -5.53
N VAL A 70 4.30 -3.96 -5.90
CA VAL A 70 4.10 -3.14 -7.10
C VAL A 70 3.38 -1.87 -6.70
N VAL A 71 3.80 -0.75 -7.27
CA VAL A 71 3.06 0.51 -7.22
C VAL A 71 2.72 0.89 -8.65
N GLY A 72 1.44 1.09 -8.92
CA GLY A 72 0.95 1.54 -10.22
C GLY A 72 0.37 2.95 -10.12
N ALA A 73 0.67 3.77 -11.12
CA ALA A 73 0.08 5.09 -11.31
C ALA A 73 -0.61 5.11 -12.67
N GLN A 74 -1.17 6.25 -13.06
CA GLN A 74 -1.90 6.32 -14.33
C GLN A 74 -1.03 6.07 -15.55
N ARG A 75 0.28 6.33 -15.47
CA ARG A 75 1.19 6.22 -16.62
C ARG A 75 2.42 5.35 -16.38
N ASP A 76 2.56 4.78 -15.19
CA ASP A 76 3.75 4.03 -14.83
C ASP A 76 3.41 2.94 -13.81
N ARG A 77 4.22 1.88 -13.81
CA ARG A 77 4.12 0.80 -12.84
C ARG A 77 5.52 0.31 -12.52
N ARG A 78 5.84 0.19 -11.25
CA ARG A 78 7.16 -0.22 -10.79
C ARG A 78 7.09 -1.31 -9.75
N MET A 79 8.07 -2.22 -9.79
CA MET A 79 8.23 -3.28 -8.80
C MET A 79 9.25 -2.85 -7.74
N TYR A 80 8.98 -3.26 -6.50
CA TYR A 80 9.83 -2.95 -5.36
C TYR A 80 10.15 -4.21 -4.57
N ARG A 81 11.35 -4.25 -4.01
CA ARG A 81 11.84 -5.29 -3.11
C ARG A 81 12.21 -4.70 -1.76
N PRO A 82 12.46 -5.55 -0.73
CA PRO A 82 12.81 -5.05 0.60
C PRO A 82 13.95 -4.02 0.54
N GLY A 83 13.73 -2.91 1.24
CA GLY A 83 14.64 -1.76 1.22
C GLY A 83 14.29 -0.70 0.18
N GLY A 84 13.41 -1.02 -0.78
CA GLY A 84 12.92 -0.04 -1.74
C GLY A 84 11.88 0.89 -1.13
N MET A 85 11.75 2.08 -1.68
CA MET A 85 10.77 3.06 -1.24
C MET A 85 10.13 3.76 -2.42
N ALA A 86 8.81 3.84 -2.41
CA ALA A 86 8.04 4.65 -3.34
C ALA A 86 7.66 5.97 -2.67
N VAL A 87 7.78 7.06 -3.42
CA VAL A 87 7.29 8.37 -3.00
C VAL A 87 6.14 8.73 -3.90
N ILE A 88 4.96 8.87 -3.32
CA ILE A 88 3.74 9.18 -4.07
C ILE A 88 3.29 10.58 -3.69
N PRO A 89 3.36 11.54 -4.63
CA PRO A 89 2.94 12.90 -4.35
C PRO A 89 1.46 12.99 -3.98
N ALA A 90 1.10 14.01 -3.22
CA ALA A 90 -0.29 14.32 -2.92
C ALA A 90 -1.12 14.39 -4.21
N ASN A 91 -2.33 13.86 -4.14
CA ASN A 91 -3.35 13.88 -5.21
C ASN A 91 -2.99 13.07 -6.47
N GLU A 92 -1.94 12.26 -6.44
CA GLU A 92 -1.65 11.35 -7.55
C GLU A 92 -2.47 10.07 -7.42
N TRP A 93 -3.24 9.73 -8.45
CA TRP A 93 -3.97 8.46 -8.50
C TRP A 93 -2.98 7.30 -8.61
N HIS A 94 -3.10 6.37 -7.69
CA HIS A 94 -2.21 5.22 -7.60
C HIS A 94 -2.90 4.02 -6.94
N TRP A 95 -2.25 2.87 -7.06
CA TRP A 95 -2.56 1.65 -6.33
C TRP A 95 -1.26 0.97 -5.94
N HIS A 96 -1.31 0.09 -4.97
CA HIS A 96 -0.16 -0.73 -4.58
C HIS A 96 -0.62 -2.08 -4.08
N GLY A 97 0.26 -3.07 -4.17
CA GLY A 97 -0.06 -4.43 -3.80
C GLY A 97 1.09 -5.39 -3.96
N ALA A 98 0.78 -6.67 -3.72
CA ALA A 98 1.73 -7.77 -3.88
C ALA A 98 1.74 -8.27 -5.33
N THR A 99 2.88 -8.80 -5.77
CA THR A 99 2.91 -9.52 -7.05
C THR A 99 2.04 -10.78 -6.95
N PRO A 100 1.61 -11.34 -8.09
CA PRO A 100 0.75 -12.53 -8.06
C PRO A 100 1.34 -13.74 -7.34
N THR A 101 2.66 -13.81 -7.19
CA THR A 101 3.35 -14.99 -6.65
C THR A 101 4.03 -14.76 -5.31
N SER A 102 3.98 -13.55 -4.76
CA SER A 102 4.68 -13.23 -3.51
C SER A 102 3.79 -12.44 -2.57
N ALA A 103 3.67 -12.89 -1.32
CA ALA A 103 3.13 -12.02 -0.28
C ALA A 103 4.08 -10.84 -0.07
N MET A 104 3.55 -9.74 0.44
CA MET A 104 4.33 -8.51 0.58
C MET A 104 3.91 -7.74 1.83
N CYS A 105 4.88 -7.07 2.45
CA CYS A 105 4.61 -6.10 3.50
C CYS A 105 5.33 -4.80 3.20
N HIS A 106 4.63 -3.68 3.32
CA HIS A 106 5.24 -2.36 3.32
C HIS A 106 4.77 -1.53 4.52
N LEU A 107 5.56 -0.52 4.86
CA LEU A 107 5.09 0.57 5.71
C LEU A 107 4.43 1.62 4.83
N SER A 108 3.28 2.12 5.29
CA SER A 108 2.66 3.32 4.75
C SER A 108 2.94 4.45 5.73
N ILE A 109 3.61 5.48 5.27
CA ILE A 109 4.04 6.61 6.11
C ILE A 109 3.54 7.88 5.46
N ARG A 110 2.64 8.59 6.15
CA ARG A 110 2.14 9.86 5.66
C ARG A 110 1.56 10.72 6.78
N PRO A 111 1.50 12.05 6.59
CA PRO A 111 0.65 12.89 7.42
C PRO A 111 -0.80 12.46 7.23
N GLY A 112 -1.60 12.52 8.29
CA GLY A 112 -3.02 12.22 8.20
C GLY A 112 -3.74 13.20 7.26
N GLY A 113 -4.89 12.78 6.77
CA GLY A 113 -5.74 13.61 5.90
C GLY A 113 -6.66 12.76 5.05
N PRO A 114 -7.58 13.41 4.33
CA PRO A 114 -8.57 12.68 3.53
C PRO A 114 -7.97 11.92 2.36
N SER A 115 -8.66 10.85 1.99
CA SER A 115 -8.34 10.04 0.82
C SER A 115 -9.57 9.94 -0.07
N ALA A 116 -9.37 9.74 -1.37
CA ALA A 116 -10.42 9.50 -2.33
C ALA A 116 -10.18 8.17 -3.02
N TRP A 117 -11.23 7.36 -3.18
CA TRP A 117 -11.18 6.02 -3.77
C TRP A 117 -12.10 5.96 -4.98
N ALA A 118 -11.58 5.46 -6.11
CA ALA A 118 -12.35 5.30 -7.33
C ALA A 118 -11.85 4.09 -8.12
N PRO A 119 -12.61 2.98 -8.14
CA PRO A 119 -12.15 1.74 -8.79
C PRO A 119 -12.08 1.83 -10.32
N ASP A 120 -12.69 2.81 -10.92
CA ASP A 120 -12.80 2.98 -12.38
C ASP A 120 -11.84 4.02 -12.96
N VAL A 121 -10.94 4.58 -12.16
CA VAL A 121 -9.89 5.47 -12.69
C VAL A 121 -8.93 4.64 -13.54
N PRO A 122 -8.64 5.05 -14.79
CA PRO A 122 -7.69 4.32 -15.63
C PRO A 122 -6.29 4.30 -15.03
N MET A 123 -5.70 3.11 -14.97
CA MET A 123 -4.36 2.88 -14.45
C MET A 123 -3.52 2.11 -15.47
N HIS A 124 -2.22 2.38 -15.46
CA HIS A 124 -1.28 1.64 -16.30
C HIS A 124 -1.31 0.16 -15.97
N ASP A 125 -1.52 -0.68 -16.97
CA ASP A 125 -1.50 -2.14 -16.86
C ASP A 125 -2.39 -2.74 -15.76
N TRP A 126 -3.47 -2.03 -15.41
CA TRP A 126 -4.37 -2.50 -14.35
C TRP A 126 -4.95 -3.88 -14.66
N ASP A 127 -5.46 -4.08 -15.89
CA ASP A 127 -6.06 -5.35 -16.27
C ASP A 127 -5.01 -6.47 -16.40
N GLU A 128 -3.83 -6.15 -16.92
CA GLU A 128 -2.73 -7.11 -17.02
C GLU A 128 -2.27 -7.57 -15.64
N TYR A 129 -2.21 -6.67 -14.67
CA TYR A 129 -1.89 -7.05 -13.29
C TYR A 129 -2.95 -8.00 -12.74
N MET A 130 -4.23 -7.74 -12.99
CA MET A 130 -5.32 -8.60 -12.53
C MET A 130 -5.18 -10.02 -13.09
N THR A 131 -4.72 -10.17 -14.30
CA THR A 131 -4.52 -11.49 -14.93
C THR A 131 -3.18 -12.12 -14.56
N GLY A 132 -2.25 -11.39 -13.97
CA GLY A 132 -0.89 -11.85 -13.71
C GLY A 132 -0.07 -12.05 -14.98
N ALA A 133 -0.47 -11.44 -16.09
CA ALA A 133 0.12 -11.69 -17.39
C ALA A 133 1.48 -10.99 -17.57
N ARG A 134 1.81 -10.00 -16.77
CA ARG A 134 3.00 -9.20 -16.96
C ARG A 134 3.55 -8.64 -15.66
N GLU A 135 4.89 -8.56 -15.59
CA GLU A 135 5.60 -7.88 -14.51
C GLU A 135 5.97 -6.45 -14.89
N ALA A 136 6.22 -5.65 -13.87
CA ALA A 136 6.66 -4.27 -14.05
C ALA A 136 8.10 -4.18 -14.58
#